data_14c47219ac16d5058c6fa4446c9d3603
#
_entry.id   14c47219ac16d5058c6fa4446c9d3603
#
_cell.length_a   1.000
_cell.length_b   1.000
_cell.length_c   1.000
_cell.angle_alpha   90.00
_cell.angle_beta   90.00
_cell.angle_gamma   90.00
#
_symmetry.space_group_name_H-M   'P 1'
#
loop_
_entity.id
_entity.type
_entity.pdbx_description
1 polymer ?
#
loop_
_entity_poly.entity_id
_entity_poly.type
_entity_poly.pdbx_seq_one_letter_code
_entity_poly.pdbx_strand_id
1 'polypeptide(L)'
;MESGPEAELLVVLIHGSLDRSGGMALVARHIQGSHRVLRYDRRGYGRSWPHAGPFAVDNQVDDLSTLIGDRKVVLIGHSFGGNIALAASVRLHEQVVGVSTYETPLSWMDWWPGTTAGAMAVASSESDAAENFMVRLIGRKRWNELPERTRGDRRREGAALIGELTALRMKAPWSVEDISCPVLCGYGSNGAKHHAEGARWLANNVKNGCLVELSDAAHSAPMTHSLQFVTELVLPHCEG
;
A
#
# COMPACT_ATOMS: atom_id res chain seq x y z
N MET A 1 -8.73 12.42 -4.41
CA MET A 1 -8.05 13.60 -5.00
C MET A 1 -7.47 13.17 -6.31
N GLU A 2 -7.93 13.77 -7.37
CA GLU A 2 -7.43 13.52 -8.72
C GLU A 2 -6.69 14.76 -9.22
N SER A 3 -5.61 14.57 -9.97
CA SER A 3 -4.75 15.64 -10.51
C SER A 3 -4.09 15.19 -11.83
N GLY A 4 -3.54 16.16 -12.57
CA GLY A 4 -2.88 15.92 -13.86
C GLY A 4 -3.81 16.13 -15.06
N PRO A 5 -3.28 16.00 -16.28
CA PRO A 5 -4.04 16.14 -17.53
C PRO A 5 -5.05 15.01 -17.68
N GLU A 6 -6.04 15.22 -18.54
CA GLU A 6 -6.89 14.11 -18.99
C GLU A 6 -6.05 13.12 -19.81
N ALA A 7 -6.17 11.84 -19.47
CA ALA A 7 -5.49 10.74 -20.14
C ALA A 7 -6.33 9.47 -20.05
N GLU A 8 -6.16 8.58 -21.01
CA GLU A 8 -6.84 7.27 -21.02
C GLU A 8 -6.38 6.39 -19.85
N LEU A 9 -5.09 6.49 -19.48
CA LEU A 9 -4.50 5.75 -18.39
C LEU A 9 -4.50 6.58 -17.09
N LEU A 10 -5.06 6.01 -16.02
CA LEU A 10 -5.07 6.60 -14.70
C LEU A 10 -4.08 5.88 -13.79
N VAL A 11 -3.14 6.61 -13.20
CA VAL A 11 -2.24 6.10 -12.16
C VAL A 11 -2.92 6.24 -10.81
N VAL A 12 -3.14 5.13 -10.11
CA VAL A 12 -3.78 5.12 -8.79
C VAL A 12 -2.76 4.81 -7.71
N LEU A 13 -2.58 5.72 -6.76
CA LEU A 13 -1.65 5.60 -5.65
C LEU A 13 -2.38 5.16 -4.38
N ILE A 14 -2.07 3.95 -3.88
CA ILE A 14 -2.75 3.30 -2.76
C ILE A 14 -1.82 3.24 -1.55
N HIS A 15 -2.14 3.98 -0.51
CA HIS A 15 -1.33 4.10 0.71
C HIS A 15 -1.41 2.85 1.61
N GLY A 16 -0.44 2.70 2.52
CA GLY A 16 -0.35 1.63 3.51
C GLY A 16 -1.23 1.83 4.75
N SER A 17 -1.07 0.94 5.73
CA SER A 17 -1.75 1.03 7.03
C SER A 17 -1.34 2.28 7.81
N LEU A 18 -2.28 2.91 8.50
CA LEU A 18 -2.11 4.17 9.26
C LEU A 18 -1.48 5.31 8.43
N ASP A 19 -1.62 5.26 7.11
CA ASP A 19 -1.22 6.33 6.22
C ASP A 19 -2.46 6.97 5.57
N ARG A 20 -2.25 7.92 4.69
CA ARG A 20 -3.28 8.72 4.00
C ARG A 20 -2.84 9.01 2.58
N SER A 21 -3.73 9.52 1.77
CA SER A 21 -3.41 10.04 0.43
C SER A 21 -2.23 11.05 0.43
N GLY A 22 -2.02 11.73 1.56
CA GLY A 22 -0.89 12.63 1.77
C GLY A 22 0.48 11.95 1.78
N GLY A 23 0.59 10.69 2.22
CA GLY A 23 1.84 9.92 2.19
C GLY A 23 2.35 9.64 0.78
N MET A 24 1.44 9.63 -0.20
CA MET A 24 1.77 9.47 -1.62
C MET A 24 1.86 10.81 -2.38
N ALA A 25 1.84 11.95 -1.68
CA ALA A 25 1.77 13.26 -2.33
C ALA A 25 3.03 13.64 -3.11
N LEU A 26 4.22 13.23 -2.64
CA LEU A 26 5.48 13.48 -3.34
C LEU A 26 5.58 12.65 -4.62
N VAL A 27 5.16 11.39 -4.58
CA VAL A 27 5.06 10.52 -5.77
C VAL A 27 4.13 11.17 -6.79
N ALA A 28 2.92 11.57 -6.39
CA ALA A 28 1.98 12.24 -7.29
C ALA A 28 2.55 13.53 -7.89
N ARG A 29 3.29 14.32 -7.10
CA ARG A 29 3.88 15.60 -7.57
C ARG A 29 4.87 15.39 -8.71
N HIS A 30 5.63 14.31 -8.72
CA HIS A 30 6.60 14.02 -9.78
C HIS A 30 5.94 13.65 -11.11
N ILE A 31 4.73 13.10 -11.11
CA ILE A 31 4.09 12.56 -12.32
C ILE A 31 2.84 13.35 -12.78
N GLN A 32 2.22 14.15 -11.90
CA GLN A 32 0.95 14.83 -12.22
C GLN A 32 1.06 15.91 -13.31
N GLY A 33 2.27 16.30 -13.72
CA GLY A 33 2.48 17.21 -14.86
C GLY A 33 2.25 16.54 -16.21
N SER A 34 2.38 15.23 -16.28
CA SER A 34 2.32 14.41 -17.51
C SER A 34 1.30 13.28 -17.46
N HIS A 35 0.87 12.86 -16.27
CA HIS A 35 -0.05 11.73 -16.07
C HIS A 35 -1.26 12.13 -15.22
N ARG A 36 -2.38 11.49 -15.49
CA ARG A 36 -3.57 11.57 -14.63
C ARG A 36 -3.36 10.69 -13.40
N VAL A 37 -3.50 11.26 -12.22
CA VAL A 37 -3.16 10.60 -10.94
C VAL A 37 -4.33 10.67 -9.99
N LEU A 38 -4.72 9.52 -9.42
CA LEU A 38 -5.68 9.42 -8.33
C LEU A 38 -4.98 8.96 -7.06
N ARG A 39 -5.19 9.67 -5.95
CA ARG A 39 -4.87 9.20 -4.59
C ARG A 39 -6.03 9.48 -3.66
N TYR A 40 -6.31 8.55 -2.77
CA TYR A 40 -7.48 8.61 -1.89
C TYR A 40 -7.14 8.13 -0.47
N ASP A 41 -7.93 8.56 0.49
CA ASP A 41 -7.83 8.02 1.84
C ASP A 41 -8.69 6.76 1.89
N ARG A 42 -8.07 5.60 2.20
CA ARG A 42 -8.77 4.31 2.28
C ARG A 42 -9.80 4.34 3.42
N ARG A 43 -10.82 3.47 3.36
CA ARG A 43 -11.86 3.36 4.40
C ARG A 43 -11.23 3.26 5.80
N GLY A 44 -11.74 4.05 6.73
CA GLY A 44 -11.29 4.11 8.11
C GLY A 44 -10.04 4.97 8.35
N TYR A 45 -9.47 5.61 7.32
CA TYR A 45 -8.30 6.47 7.43
C TYR A 45 -8.56 7.89 6.93
N GLY A 46 -7.89 8.86 7.52
CA GLY A 46 -7.90 10.25 7.10
C GLY A 46 -9.31 10.83 6.98
N ARG A 47 -9.69 11.30 5.78
CA ARG A 47 -11.03 11.87 5.51
C ARG A 47 -12.12 10.83 5.32
N SER A 48 -11.74 9.55 5.19
CA SER A 48 -12.67 8.40 5.14
C SER A 48 -12.90 7.79 6.54
N TRP A 49 -12.52 8.48 7.59
CA TRP A 49 -12.88 8.22 8.97
C TRP A 49 -14.02 9.16 9.42
N PRO A 50 -14.99 8.71 10.23
CA PRO A 50 -15.17 7.36 10.76
C PRO A 50 -15.74 6.37 9.72
N HIS A 51 -15.45 5.08 9.90
CA HIS A 51 -16.01 4.00 9.09
C HIS A 51 -16.22 2.75 9.95
N ALA A 52 -17.39 2.11 9.81
CA ALA A 52 -17.76 0.95 10.63
C ALA A 52 -17.14 -0.39 10.13
N GLY A 53 -16.38 -0.37 9.03
CA GLY A 53 -15.90 -1.59 8.36
C GLY A 53 -16.94 -2.15 7.37
N PRO A 54 -16.75 -3.37 6.91
CA PRO A 54 -15.58 -4.21 7.11
C PRO A 54 -14.32 -3.66 6.45
N PHE A 55 -13.13 -4.05 6.94
CA PHE A 55 -11.83 -3.51 6.50
C PHE A 55 -10.98 -4.50 5.70
N ALA A 56 -11.51 -5.67 5.37
CA ALA A 56 -10.81 -6.66 4.55
C ALA A 56 -10.46 -6.10 3.16
N VAL A 57 -9.46 -6.72 2.51
CA VAL A 57 -8.98 -6.29 1.19
C VAL A 57 -10.10 -6.25 0.16
N ASP A 58 -10.99 -7.26 0.13
CA ASP A 58 -12.11 -7.33 -0.82
C ASP A 58 -13.00 -6.08 -0.77
N ASN A 59 -13.32 -5.60 0.43
CA ASN A 59 -14.14 -4.41 0.60
C ASN A 59 -13.42 -3.13 0.15
N GLN A 60 -12.10 -3.10 0.26
CA GLN A 60 -11.28 -1.98 -0.23
C GLN A 60 -11.11 -2.01 -1.75
N VAL A 61 -11.19 -3.20 -2.36
CA VAL A 61 -11.30 -3.36 -3.82
C VAL A 61 -12.65 -2.85 -4.33
N ASP A 62 -13.74 -3.04 -3.58
CA ASP A 62 -15.05 -2.45 -3.94
C ASP A 62 -15.01 -0.92 -3.97
N ASP A 63 -14.36 -0.30 -2.96
CA ASP A 63 -14.13 1.15 -2.96
C ASP A 63 -13.31 1.60 -4.18
N LEU A 64 -12.22 0.88 -4.44
CA LEU A 64 -11.34 1.18 -5.58
C LEU A 64 -12.09 1.05 -6.90
N SER A 65 -12.86 -0.01 -7.10
CA SER A 65 -13.70 -0.21 -8.29
C SER A 65 -14.64 0.97 -8.52
N THR A 66 -15.30 1.43 -7.45
CA THR A 66 -16.17 2.62 -7.52
C THR A 66 -15.41 3.88 -7.92
N LEU A 67 -14.18 4.07 -7.40
CA LEU A 67 -13.37 5.24 -7.67
C LEU A 67 -12.81 5.28 -9.09
N ILE A 68 -12.42 4.13 -9.65
CA ILE A 68 -11.85 4.05 -11.00
C ILE A 68 -12.92 4.01 -12.10
N GLY A 69 -14.12 3.47 -11.82
CA GLY A 69 -15.16 3.24 -12.83
C GLY A 69 -14.64 2.34 -13.94
N ASP A 70 -14.89 2.70 -15.20
CA ASP A 70 -14.50 1.90 -16.37
C ASP A 70 -13.11 2.25 -16.92
N ARG A 71 -12.32 3.05 -16.21
CA ARG A 71 -11.01 3.53 -16.68
C ARG A 71 -9.96 2.45 -16.67
N LYS A 72 -9.04 2.49 -17.64
CA LYS A 72 -7.78 1.72 -17.57
C LYS A 72 -6.88 2.32 -16.51
N VAL A 73 -6.29 1.47 -15.68
CA VAL A 73 -5.49 1.92 -14.52
C VAL A 73 -4.20 1.15 -14.36
N VAL A 74 -3.18 1.87 -13.88
CA VAL A 74 -2.01 1.29 -13.22
C VAL A 74 -2.16 1.49 -11.71
N LEU A 75 -1.99 0.43 -10.95
CA LEU A 75 -2.12 0.46 -9.48
C LEU A 75 -0.76 0.43 -8.80
N ILE A 76 -0.47 1.45 -8.02
CA ILE A 76 0.77 1.58 -7.26
C ILE A 76 0.46 1.46 -5.78
N GLY A 77 0.77 0.31 -5.19
CA GLY A 77 0.42 -0.01 -3.81
C GLY A 77 1.63 -0.01 -2.88
N HIS A 78 1.60 0.83 -1.86
CA HIS A 78 2.58 0.84 -0.77
C HIS A 78 2.10 0.00 0.40
N SER A 79 2.94 -0.91 0.90
CA SER A 79 2.65 -1.71 2.10
C SER A 79 1.31 -2.46 1.93
N PHE A 80 0.36 -2.32 2.86
CA PHE A 80 -0.98 -2.92 2.75
C PHE A 80 -1.69 -2.56 1.44
N GLY A 81 -1.47 -1.36 0.90
CA GLY A 81 -2.01 -0.92 -0.38
C GLY A 81 -1.62 -1.82 -1.56
N GLY A 82 -0.48 -2.51 -1.48
CA GLY A 82 -0.05 -3.50 -2.46
C GLY A 82 -0.96 -4.73 -2.51
N ASN A 83 -1.50 -5.16 -1.35
CA ASN A 83 -2.49 -6.25 -1.33
C ASN A 83 -3.80 -5.86 -1.99
N ILE A 84 -4.22 -4.59 -1.85
CA ILE A 84 -5.40 -4.08 -2.55
C ILE A 84 -5.15 -4.03 -4.05
N ALA A 85 -3.97 -3.56 -4.48
CA ALA A 85 -3.61 -3.48 -5.89
C ALA A 85 -3.59 -4.88 -6.55
N LEU A 86 -2.99 -5.88 -5.89
CA LEU A 86 -2.95 -7.26 -6.38
C LEU A 86 -4.34 -7.90 -6.41
N ALA A 87 -5.16 -7.75 -5.37
CA ALA A 87 -6.53 -8.25 -5.37
C ALA A 87 -7.40 -7.57 -6.45
N ALA A 88 -7.20 -6.27 -6.65
CA ALA A 88 -7.89 -5.53 -7.69
C ALA A 88 -7.47 -5.99 -9.09
N SER A 89 -6.21 -6.35 -9.32
CA SER A 89 -5.76 -6.85 -10.63
C SER A 89 -6.40 -8.19 -11.01
N VAL A 90 -6.80 -8.99 -10.03
CA VAL A 90 -7.57 -10.22 -10.26
C VAL A 90 -9.04 -9.90 -10.57
N ARG A 91 -9.68 -9.08 -9.75
CA ARG A 91 -11.12 -8.78 -9.87
C ARG A 91 -11.49 -7.84 -11.01
N LEU A 92 -10.57 -6.92 -11.34
CA LEU A 92 -10.75 -5.85 -12.34
C LEU A 92 -9.73 -6.02 -13.48
N HIS A 93 -9.51 -7.27 -13.89
CA HIS A 93 -8.45 -7.65 -14.83
C HIS A 93 -8.57 -6.95 -16.20
N GLU A 94 -9.77 -6.54 -16.60
CA GLU A 94 -9.97 -5.76 -17.83
C GLU A 94 -9.48 -4.32 -17.69
N GLN A 95 -9.56 -3.73 -16.49
CA GLN A 95 -9.18 -2.33 -16.26
C GLN A 95 -7.72 -2.18 -15.81
N VAL A 96 -7.21 -3.15 -15.03
CA VAL A 96 -5.85 -3.05 -14.46
C VAL A 96 -4.81 -3.54 -15.46
N VAL A 97 -4.04 -2.62 -16.00
CA VAL A 97 -3.01 -2.92 -17.02
C VAL A 97 -1.63 -3.20 -16.43
N GLY A 98 -1.39 -2.84 -15.16
CA GLY A 98 -0.15 -3.10 -14.45
C GLY A 98 -0.25 -2.79 -12.97
N VAL A 99 0.58 -3.43 -12.16
CA VAL A 99 0.65 -3.26 -10.70
C VAL A 99 2.08 -3.05 -10.28
N SER A 100 2.32 -2.06 -9.41
CA SER A 100 3.54 -1.99 -8.61
C SER A 100 3.21 -2.16 -7.14
N THR A 101 3.96 -3.00 -6.47
CA THR A 101 3.92 -3.18 -5.03
C THR A 101 5.22 -2.69 -4.41
N TYR A 102 5.15 -2.10 -3.23
CA TYR A 102 6.35 -1.75 -2.47
C TYR A 102 6.22 -2.21 -1.02
N GLU A 103 7.13 -3.12 -0.62
CA GLU A 103 7.19 -3.70 0.73
C GLU A 103 5.83 -4.21 1.23
N THR A 104 5.10 -4.90 0.34
CA THR A 104 3.77 -5.44 0.61
C THR A 104 3.83 -6.62 1.58
N PRO A 105 3.07 -6.60 2.68
CA PRO A 105 3.08 -7.67 3.66
C PRO A 105 2.37 -8.93 3.14
N LEU A 106 3.00 -10.09 3.35
CA LEU A 106 2.45 -11.43 3.08
C LEU A 106 2.14 -12.15 4.40
N SER A 107 1.33 -11.49 5.25
CA SER A 107 1.17 -11.84 6.66
C SER A 107 0.48 -13.20 6.93
N TRP A 108 -0.09 -13.82 5.91
CA TRP A 108 -0.68 -15.18 5.96
C TRP A 108 0.34 -16.29 5.72
N MET A 109 1.56 -15.93 5.29
CA MET A 109 2.61 -16.91 5.04
C MET A 109 3.27 -17.36 6.34
N ASP A 110 3.52 -18.65 6.50
CA ASP A 110 4.09 -19.25 7.73
C ASP A 110 5.47 -18.69 8.07
N TRP A 111 6.24 -18.27 7.06
CA TRP A 111 7.56 -17.68 7.25
C TRP A 111 7.53 -16.17 7.59
N TRP A 112 6.34 -15.52 7.50
CA TRP A 112 6.22 -14.09 7.81
C TRP A 112 6.36 -13.85 9.32
N PRO A 113 7.24 -12.91 9.77
CA PRO A 113 7.56 -12.79 11.18
C PRO A 113 6.37 -12.38 12.06
N GLY A 114 6.20 -13.08 13.17
CA GLY A 114 5.20 -12.75 14.20
C GLY A 114 5.51 -11.50 15.02
N THR A 115 6.66 -10.83 14.78
CA THR A 115 7.12 -9.64 15.52
C THR A 115 7.06 -8.34 14.71
N THR A 116 6.34 -8.33 13.59
CA THR A 116 6.16 -7.14 12.76
C THR A 116 5.28 -6.09 13.44
N ALA A 117 5.32 -4.84 12.93
CA ALA A 117 4.44 -3.77 13.39
C ALA A 117 2.96 -4.19 13.33
N GLY A 118 2.57 -4.86 12.24
CA GLY A 118 1.22 -5.39 12.08
C GLY A 118 0.85 -6.48 13.10
N ALA A 119 1.79 -7.35 13.49
CA ALA A 119 1.55 -8.35 14.53
C ALA A 119 1.34 -7.69 15.90
N MET A 120 2.12 -6.66 16.22
CA MET A 120 1.97 -5.88 17.45
C MET A 120 0.62 -5.16 17.52
N ALA A 121 0.16 -4.59 16.39
CA ALA A 121 -1.13 -3.92 16.35
C ALA A 121 -2.30 -4.88 16.59
N VAL A 122 -2.30 -6.04 15.95
CA VAL A 122 -3.37 -7.06 16.11
C VAL A 122 -3.42 -7.62 17.53
N ALA A 123 -2.29 -7.68 18.23
CA ALA A 123 -2.22 -8.12 19.63
C ALA A 123 -2.59 -7.03 20.64
N SER A 124 -2.96 -5.82 20.18
CA SER A 124 -3.27 -4.66 21.03
C SER A 124 -4.77 -4.41 21.15
N SER A 125 -5.16 -3.58 22.13
CA SER A 125 -6.48 -2.96 22.14
C SER A 125 -6.61 -1.96 20.98
N GLU A 126 -7.84 -1.61 20.58
CA GLU A 126 -8.06 -0.62 19.51
C GLU A 126 -7.41 0.73 19.82
N SER A 127 -7.43 1.15 21.10
CA SER A 127 -6.82 2.41 21.55
C SER A 127 -5.31 2.43 21.43
N ASP A 128 -4.65 1.27 21.57
CA ASP A 128 -3.19 1.15 21.63
C ASP A 128 -2.57 0.66 20.31
N ALA A 129 -3.40 0.08 19.44
CA ALA A 129 -2.96 -0.55 18.20
C ALA A 129 -2.15 0.41 17.32
N ALA A 130 -2.63 1.62 17.13
CA ALA A 130 -1.97 2.63 16.32
C ALA A 130 -0.64 3.07 16.92
N GLU A 131 -0.58 3.26 18.23
CA GLU A 131 0.67 3.63 18.92
C GLU A 131 1.69 2.50 18.84
N ASN A 132 1.30 1.26 19.17
CA ASN A 132 2.19 0.10 19.13
C ASN A 132 2.71 -0.18 17.72
N PHE A 133 1.85 -0.02 16.71
CA PHE A 133 2.25 -0.11 15.30
C PHE A 133 3.29 0.96 14.94
N MET A 134 3.00 2.23 15.24
CA MET A 134 3.89 3.34 14.91
C MET A 134 5.20 3.28 15.68
N VAL A 135 5.17 2.97 16.96
CA VAL A 135 6.38 2.82 17.78
C VAL A 135 7.28 1.72 17.21
N ARG A 136 6.71 0.62 16.71
CA ARG A 136 7.49 -0.45 16.07
C ARG A 136 8.11 0.00 14.74
N LEU A 137 7.45 0.88 13.99
CA LEU A 137 7.93 1.38 12.69
C LEU A 137 8.95 2.52 12.81
N ILE A 138 8.67 3.52 13.65
CA ILE A 138 9.44 4.78 13.69
C ILE A 138 10.15 5.02 15.01
N GLY A 139 9.96 4.16 16.00
CA GLY A 139 10.53 4.26 17.34
C GLY A 139 9.75 5.20 18.28
N ARG A 140 9.88 4.93 19.61
CA ARG A 140 9.17 5.68 20.67
C ARG A 140 9.48 7.18 20.65
N LYS A 141 10.74 7.54 20.46
CA LYS A 141 11.15 8.94 20.42
C LYS A 141 10.38 9.71 19.34
N ARG A 142 10.43 9.22 18.10
CA ARG A 142 9.77 9.88 16.96
C ARG A 142 8.25 9.90 17.08
N TRP A 143 7.64 8.86 17.65
CA TRP A 143 6.21 8.86 17.97
C TRP A 143 5.85 9.99 18.94
N ASN A 144 6.62 10.18 20.01
CA ASN A 144 6.37 11.22 21.00
C ASN A 144 6.61 12.64 20.46
N GLU A 145 7.45 12.81 19.45
CA GLU A 145 7.71 14.10 18.76
C GLU A 145 6.56 14.50 17.79
N LEU A 146 5.68 13.55 17.43
CA LEU A 146 4.51 13.90 16.60
C LEU A 146 3.56 14.81 17.37
N PRO A 147 2.94 15.80 16.70
CA PRO A 147 1.89 16.64 17.31
C PRO A 147 0.79 15.77 17.94
N GLU A 148 0.26 16.19 19.11
CA GLU A 148 -0.80 15.45 19.82
C GLU A 148 -2.02 15.20 18.93
N ARG A 149 -2.41 16.18 18.11
CA ARG A 149 -3.47 16.03 17.12
C ARG A 149 -3.20 14.84 16.18
N THR A 150 -1.96 14.73 15.67
CA THR A 150 -1.58 13.63 14.76
C THR A 150 -1.66 12.28 15.46
N ARG A 151 -1.16 12.18 16.70
CA ARG A 151 -1.24 10.96 17.50
C ARG A 151 -2.69 10.57 17.82
N GLY A 152 -3.51 11.56 18.19
CA GLY A 152 -4.94 11.39 18.41
C GLY A 152 -5.68 10.91 17.17
N ASP A 153 -5.39 11.49 16.00
CA ASP A 153 -5.95 11.05 14.71
C ASP A 153 -5.59 9.59 14.41
N ARG A 154 -4.32 9.21 14.66
CA ARG A 154 -3.86 7.82 14.44
C ARG A 154 -4.54 6.83 15.40
N ARG A 155 -4.68 7.18 16.68
CA ARG A 155 -5.35 6.31 17.68
C ARG A 155 -6.81 6.04 17.32
N ARG A 156 -7.52 7.02 16.77
CA ARG A 156 -8.93 6.85 16.31
C ARG A 156 -9.06 5.88 15.12
N GLU A 157 -8.00 5.66 14.36
CA GLU A 157 -7.96 4.76 13.21
C GLU A 157 -7.66 3.29 13.63
N GLY A 158 -7.55 3.00 14.94
CA GLY A 158 -7.15 1.70 15.47
C GLY A 158 -8.06 0.54 15.05
N ALA A 159 -9.38 0.75 15.01
CA ALA A 159 -10.33 -0.27 14.54
C ALA A 159 -10.08 -0.68 13.08
N ALA A 160 -9.81 0.30 12.20
CA ALA A 160 -9.48 0.03 10.80
C ALA A 160 -8.16 -0.74 10.67
N LEU A 161 -7.14 -0.33 11.43
CA LEU A 161 -5.84 -0.98 11.47
C LEU A 161 -5.95 -2.45 11.90
N ILE A 162 -6.61 -2.73 13.03
CA ILE A 162 -6.78 -4.10 13.52
C ILE A 162 -7.59 -4.92 12.53
N GLY A 163 -8.70 -4.38 12.02
CA GLY A 163 -9.59 -5.09 11.12
C GLY A 163 -8.90 -5.53 9.83
N GLU A 164 -8.18 -4.64 9.16
CA GLU A 164 -7.46 -4.97 7.92
C GLU A 164 -6.30 -5.95 8.15
N LEU A 165 -5.53 -5.76 9.22
CA LEU A 165 -4.37 -6.60 9.50
C LEU A 165 -4.76 -7.99 10.03
N THR A 166 -5.88 -8.10 10.76
CA THR A 166 -6.43 -9.39 11.17
C THR A 166 -6.93 -10.18 9.95
N ALA A 167 -7.72 -9.56 9.09
CA ALA A 167 -8.22 -10.19 7.88
C ALA A 167 -7.08 -10.71 6.99
N LEU A 168 -6.01 -9.91 6.81
CA LEU A 168 -4.85 -10.28 6.01
C LEU A 168 -4.08 -11.48 6.59
N ARG A 169 -4.08 -11.67 7.92
CA ARG A 169 -3.42 -12.83 8.55
C ARG A 169 -4.21 -14.12 8.43
N MET A 170 -5.52 -14.00 8.33
CA MET A 170 -6.40 -15.17 8.29
C MET A 170 -6.42 -15.84 6.92
N LYS A 171 -6.28 -15.07 5.84
CA LYS A 171 -6.44 -15.58 4.47
C LYS A 171 -5.71 -14.70 3.47
N ALA A 172 -5.06 -15.32 2.49
CA ALA A 172 -4.56 -14.66 1.30
C ALA A 172 -5.71 -13.95 0.56
N PRO A 173 -5.59 -12.65 0.24
CA PRO A 173 -6.65 -11.91 -0.44
C PRO A 173 -6.62 -12.07 -1.98
N TRP A 174 -5.63 -12.74 -2.50
CA TRP A 174 -5.42 -13.02 -3.93
C TRP A 174 -4.59 -14.30 -4.09
N SER A 175 -4.60 -14.87 -5.30
CA SER A 175 -3.75 -16.00 -5.69
C SER A 175 -2.80 -15.57 -6.81
N VAL A 176 -1.55 -16.03 -6.79
CA VAL A 176 -0.53 -15.66 -7.79
C VAL A 176 -0.89 -16.14 -9.19
N GLU A 177 -1.62 -17.26 -9.28
CA GLU A 177 -2.06 -17.87 -10.54
C GLU A 177 -3.10 -17.00 -11.27
N ASP A 178 -3.87 -16.19 -10.52
CA ASP A 178 -4.93 -15.36 -11.05
C ASP A 178 -4.44 -13.98 -11.51
N ILE A 179 -3.18 -13.62 -11.20
CA ILE A 179 -2.59 -12.33 -11.58
C ILE A 179 -2.01 -12.43 -12.99
N SER A 180 -2.63 -11.76 -13.94
CA SER A 180 -2.27 -11.82 -15.38
C SER A 180 -1.48 -10.62 -15.88
N CYS A 181 -1.61 -9.44 -15.25
CA CYS A 181 -0.90 -8.22 -15.64
C CYS A 181 0.58 -8.24 -15.20
N PRO A 182 1.44 -7.37 -15.77
CA PRO A 182 2.80 -7.13 -15.26
C PRO A 182 2.79 -6.63 -13.82
N VAL A 183 3.70 -7.16 -12.97
CA VAL A 183 3.85 -6.76 -11.57
C VAL A 183 5.29 -6.38 -11.26
N LEU A 184 5.53 -5.15 -10.83
CA LEU A 184 6.80 -4.72 -10.27
C LEU A 184 6.77 -4.91 -8.75
N CYS A 185 7.67 -5.72 -8.22
CA CYS A 185 7.74 -6.11 -6.81
C CYS A 185 8.89 -5.37 -6.12
N GLY A 186 8.59 -4.20 -5.54
CA GLY A 186 9.56 -3.31 -4.97
C GLY A 186 9.90 -3.57 -3.51
N TYR A 187 11.18 -3.35 -3.15
CA TYR A 187 11.65 -3.27 -1.77
C TYR A 187 12.82 -2.30 -1.65
N GLY A 188 13.10 -1.82 -0.44
CA GLY A 188 14.24 -0.96 -0.16
C GLY A 188 15.43 -1.74 0.39
N SER A 189 16.66 -1.42 -0.07
CA SER A 189 17.89 -2.11 0.38
C SER A 189 18.16 -1.92 1.87
N ASN A 190 17.69 -0.83 2.49
CA ASN A 190 17.75 -0.56 3.93
C ASN A 190 16.44 -0.94 4.66
N GLY A 191 15.51 -1.65 3.98
CA GLY A 191 14.26 -2.14 4.56
C GLY A 191 14.45 -3.36 5.46
N ALA A 192 13.35 -3.81 6.07
CA ALA A 192 13.36 -5.05 6.84
C ALA A 192 13.47 -6.28 5.92
N LYS A 193 14.25 -7.28 6.33
CA LYS A 193 14.53 -8.50 5.53
C LYS A 193 13.28 -9.18 5.01
N HIS A 194 12.24 -9.31 5.84
CA HIS A 194 10.98 -9.95 5.44
C HIS A 194 10.25 -9.22 4.30
N HIS A 195 10.44 -7.91 4.14
CA HIS A 195 9.90 -7.16 3.01
C HIS A 195 10.64 -7.51 1.70
N ALA A 196 11.97 -7.60 1.76
CA ALA A 196 12.77 -8.06 0.61
C ALA A 196 12.47 -9.52 0.25
N GLU A 197 12.28 -10.40 1.24
CA GLU A 197 11.87 -11.79 1.05
C GLU A 197 10.48 -11.86 0.41
N GLY A 198 9.54 -11.05 0.88
CA GLY A 198 8.19 -10.95 0.31
C GLY A 198 8.18 -10.47 -1.13
N ALA A 199 8.95 -9.42 -1.45
CA ALA A 199 9.07 -8.91 -2.81
C ALA A 199 9.69 -9.95 -3.76
N ARG A 200 10.74 -10.67 -3.32
CA ARG A 200 11.35 -11.77 -4.09
C ARG A 200 10.39 -12.93 -4.30
N TRP A 201 9.67 -13.32 -3.23
CA TRP A 201 8.69 -14.39 -3.35
C TRP A 201 7.61 -14.01 -4.37
N LEU A 202 7.07 -12.80 -4.29
CA LEU A 202 6.05 -12.33 -5.22
C LEU A 202 6.56 -12.29 -6.66
N ALA A 203 7.75 -11.72 -6.89
CA ALA A 203 8.35 -11.64 -8.23
C ALA A 203 8.61 -13.00 -8.86
N ASN A 204 8.96 -14.01 -8.04
CA ASN A 204 9.25 -15.38 -8.53
C ASN A 204 8.00 -16.22 -8.77
N ASN A 205 6.86 -15.87 -8.18
CA ASN A 205 5.65 -16.68 -8.25
C ASN A 205 4.55 -16.07 -9.13
N VAL A 206 4.56 -14.77 -9.37
CA VAL A 206 3.65 -14.14 -10.35
C VAL A 206 4.21 -14.31 -11.76
N LYS A 207 3.37 -14.72 -12.71
CA LYS A 207 3.76 -15.02 -14.10
C LYS A 207 4.58 -13.92 -14.77
N ASN A 208 4.21 -12.66 -14.57
CA ASN A 208 4.86 -11.49 -15.14
C ASN A 208 5.46 -10.61 -14.03
N GLY A 209 6.03 -11.24 -12.99
CA GLY A 209 6.64 -10.57 -11.86
C GLY A 209 8.07 -10.11 -12.16
N CYS A 210 8.40 -8.89 -11.77
CA CYS A 210 9.75 -8.33 -11.85
C CYS A 210 10.17 -7.76 -10.50
N LEU A 211 11.36 -8.12 -10.01
CA LEU A 211 11.90 -7.63 -8.75
C LEU A 211 12.57 -6.27 -8.95
N VAL A 212 12.28 -5.32 -8.08
CA VAL A 212 12.85 -3.96 -8.11
C VAL A 212 13.42 -3.61 -6.73
N GLU A 213 14.73 -3.34 -6.66
CA GLU A 213 15.39 -2.85 -5.45
C GLU A 213 15.56 -1.33 -5.51
N LEU A 214 15.06 -0.60 -4.53
CA LEU A 214 15.38 0.81 -4.35
C LEU A 214 16.60 0.96 -3.43
N SER A 215 17.69 1.48 -3.99
CA SER A 215 18.95 1.68 -3.26
C SER A 215 18.78 2.68 -2.13
N ASP A 216 19.37 2.40 -0.97
CA ASP A 216 19.35 3.22 0.26
C ASP A 216 17.96 3.53 0.81
N ALA A 217 16.91 2.97 0.23
CA ALA A 217 15.54 3.16 0.62
C ALA A 217 15.11 2.19 1.73
N ALA A 218 14.11 2.59 2.50
CA ALA A 218 13.42 1.79 3.50
C ALA A 218 11.90 1.92 3.32
N HIS A 219 11.10 1.44 4.27
CA HIS A 219 9.62 1.41 4.18
C HIS A 219 8.97 2.76 3.80
N SER A 220 9.60 3.87 4.15
CA SER A 220 9.11 5.22 3.84
C SER A 220 9.52 5.76 2.46
N ALA A 221 10.01 4.92 1.53
CA ALA A 221 10.50 5.36 0.22
C ALA A 221 9.54 6.28 -0.56
N PRO A 222 8.21 6.12 -0.56
CA PRO A 222 7.32 7.07 -1.21
C PRO A 222 7.49 8.53 -0.76
N MET A 223 7.98 8.73 0.48
CA MET A 223 8.25 10.06 1.04
C MET A 223 9.72 10.47 0.97
N THR A 224 10.65 9.53 1.17
CA THR A 224 12.09 9.83 1.32
C THR A 224 12.89 9.67 0.04
N HIS A 225 12.43 8.80 -0.87
CA HIS A 225 13.06 8.46 -2.16
C HIS A 225 12.03 8.54 -3.30
N SER A 226 11.14 9.53 -3.23
CA SER A 226 9.96 9.62 -4.10
C SER A 226 10.29 9.69 -5.59
N LEU A 227 11.40 10.32 -5.98
CA LEU A 227 11.84 10.36 -7.37
C LEU A 227 12.28 8.97 -7.85
N GLN A 228 13.15 8.28 -7.09
CA GLN A 228 13.55 6.91 -7.40
C GLN A 228 12.35 5.97 -7.43
N PHE A 229 11.44 6.10 -6.47
CA PHE A 229 10.18 5.34 -6.43
C PHE A 229 9.37 5.52 -7.72
N VAL A 230 9.27 6.75 -8.23
CA VAL A 230 8.57 7.05 -9.48
C VAL A 230 9.29 6.41 -10.67
N THR A 231 10.60 6.63 -10.79
CA THR A 231 11.38 6.13 -11.92
C THR A 231 11.35 4.61 -12.03
N GLU A 232 11.44 3.91 -10.90
CA GLU A 232 11.59 2.44 -10.88
C GLU A 232 10.23 1.69 -10.79
N LEU A 233 9.21 2.31 -10.19
CA LEU A 233 7.96 1.60 -9.87
C LEU A 233 6.70 2.23 -10.51
N VAL A 234 6.77 3.42 -11.09
CA VAL A 234 5.60 4.04 -11.71
C VAL A 234 5.76 4.16 -13.22
N LEU A 235 6.81 4.84 -13.67
CA LEU A 235 7.01 5.14 -15.10
C LEU A 235 7.12 3.89 -15.99
N PRO A 236 7.70 2.75 -15.56
CA PRO A 236 7.77 1.57 -16.44
C PRO A 236 6.40 1.02 -16.88
N HIS A 237 5.32 1.35 -16.16
CA HIS A 237 3.94 1.02 -16.59
C HIS A 237 3.28 2.10 -17.45
N CYS A 238 3.87 3.29 -17.53
CA CYS A 238 3.28 4.44 -18.20
C CYS A 238 3.89 4.72 -19.58
N GLU A 239 5.07 4.16 -19.86
CA GLU A 239 5.87 4.43 -21.05
C GLU A 239 5.81 3.29 -22.10
N GLY A 240 4.80 2.41 -22.00
CA GLY A 240 4.58 1.26 -22.88
C GLY A 240 3.61 1.52 -24.02
#